data_df4569c8a10ffb75016f49453d2b44e6
#
_entry.id   df4569c8a10ffb75016f49453d2b44e6
#
_cell.length_a   1.000
_cell.length_b   1.000
_cell.length_c   1.000
_cell.angle_alpha   90.00
_cell.angle_beta   90.00
_cell.angle_gamma   90.00
#
_symmetry.space_group_name_H-M   'P 1'
#
loop_
_entity.id
_entity.type
_entity.pdbx_description
1 polymer ?
#
loop_
_entity_poly.entity_id
_entity_poly.type
_entity_poly.pdbx_seq_one_letter_code
_entity_poly.pdbx_strand_id
1 'polypeptide(L)'
;MCTAMRRTTFTRTFVGGTLSLLAWLLTSVSCHAQDWGGSIAAVSDYVTRGLSQTRGDPSLQAGVHRTFPHGWSLGAGAATVDLGDWIDANYELNLNVARTWTLGERWSAQLSYTRYIYPDERGDHDYGELAGSLSYHDLLTATIAYFRHVSVYSRGTTAWSAEAFAIELSALQPVSERWSLLGGMGYYELPDPFRKGYLFWSLGLAFSWNALQLDLLRIDTDRTARQLFGTDRAGSRWSAALMWKF
;
A
#
# COMPACT_ATOMS: atom_id res chain seq x y z
N MET A 1 1.84 49.09 -9.77
CA MET A 1 2.36 48.49 -8.54
C MET A 1 1.22 47.79 -7.85
N CYS A 2 1.06 46.52 -8.07
CA CYS A 2 0.03 45.71 -7.41
C CYS A 2 0.69 44.42 -7.00
N THR A 3 1.07 44.35 -5.72
CA THR A 3 1.75 43.21 -5.13
C THR A 3 0.69 42.17 -4.71
N ALA A 4 0.42 41.22 -5.57
CA ALA A 4 -0.45 40.09 -5.23
C ALA A 4 0.38 39.06 -4.44
N MET A 5 0.10 39.01 -3.16
CA MET A 5 0.59 38.01 -2.22
C MET A 5 -0.03 36.64 -2.59
N ARG A 6 0.70 35.82 -3.32
CA ARG A 6 0.30 34.43 -3.63
C ARG A 6 0.38 33.59 -2.35
N ARG A 7 -0.77 33.27 -1.78
CA ARG A 7 -0.90 32.17 -0.84
C ARG A 7 -0.72 30.87 -1.63
N THR A 8 0.41 30.22 -1.45
CA THR A 8 0.63 28.85 -1.95
C THR A 8 -0.17 27.90 -1.07
N THR A 9 -1.35 27.54 -1.53
CA THR A 9 -2.10 26.40 -1.00
C THR A 9 -1.39 25.14 -1.47
N PHE A 10 -0.68 24.50 -0.57
CA PHE A 10 -0.11 23.16 -0.78
C PHE A 10 -1.27 22.15 -0.72
N THR A 11 -1.83 21.80 -1.85
CA THR A 11 -2.76 20.68 -1.95
C THR A 11 -1.93 19.40 -2.04
N ARG A 12 -1.74 18.74 -0.89
CA ARG A 12 -1.18 17.39 -0.81
C ARG A 12 -2.33 16.41 -0.98
N THR A 13 -2.49 15.84 -2.17
CA THR A 13 -3.43 14.75 -2.40
C THR A 13 -2.82 13.46 -1.88
N PHE A 14 -3.40 12.91 -0.84
CA PHE A 14 -3.03 11.62 -0.24
C PHE A 14 -4.11 10.61 -0.61
N VAL A 15 -3.72 9.52 -1.22
CA VAL A 15 -4.60 8.39 -1.45
C VAL A 15 -4.24 7.34 -0.42
N GLY A 16 -5.15 7.13 0.53
CA GLY A 16 -5.07 6.02 1.45
C GLY A 16 -5.39 4.73 0.72
N GLY A 17 -4.43 3.96 0.52
CA GLY A 17 -4.54 2.56 0.17
C GLY A 17 -3.64 1.83 1.14
N THR A 18 -3.91 0.58 1.35
CA THR A 18 -3.14 -0.35 2.17
C THR A 18 -1.71 0.06 2.43
N LEU A 19 -1.21 -0.13 3.63
CA LEU A 19 0.19 0.06 4.04
C LEU A 19 1.20 -0.84 3.28
N SER A 20 0.96 -1.10 2.02
CA SER A 20 1.97 -1.48 1.06
C SER A 20 2.70 -0.19 0.68
N LEU A 21 3.99 -0.11 0.93
CA LEU A 21 4.83 1.03 0.54
C LEU A 21 4.72 1.38 -0.96
N LEU A 22 4.24 0.48 -1.78
CA LEU A 22 3.92 0.68 -3.20
C LEU A 22 2.65 1.51 -3.47
N ALA A 23 1.71 1.59 -2.54
CA ALA A 23 0.51 2.43 -2.68
C ALA A 23 0.80 3.94 -2.54
N TRP A 24 2.02 4.32 -2.14
CA TRP A 24 2.46 5.70 -1.98
C TRP A 24 2.83 6.40 -3.29
N LEU A 25 2.71 5.71 -4.42
CA LEU A 25 3.14 6.21 -5.73
C LEU A 25 2.25 7.32 -6.33
N LEU A 26 1.14 7.69 -5.72
CA LEU A 26 0.12 8.44 -6.45
C LEU A 26 -0.19 9.83 -5.93
N THR A 27 0.72 10.58 -5.26
CA THR A 27 0.36 11.94 -4.91
C THR A 27 1.48 12.94 -4.88
N SER A 28 1.67 13.61 -5.98
CA SER A 28 2.20 14.95 -6.02
C SER A 28 1.49 15.72 -7.12
N VAL A 29 0.35 16.33 -6.83
CA VAL A 29 -0.17 17.38 -7.73
C VAL A 29 0.53 18.67 -7.37
N SER A 30 1.75 18.81 -7.82
CA SER A 30 2.35 20.12 -8.00
C SER A 30 1.81 20.71 -9.28
N CYS A 31 1.44 21.97 -9.25
CA CYS A 31 0.96 22.78 -10.37
C CYS A 31 2.10 23.09 -11.37
N HIS A 32 2.70 22.06 -11.92
CA HIS A 32 3.41 21.88 -13.16
C HIS A 32 3.32 20.40 -13.43
N ALA A 33 2.55 20.05 -14.44
CA ALA A 33 2.26 18.69 -14.80
C ALA A 33 3.57 17.93 -15.15
N GLN A 34 4.20 17.32 -14.16
CA GLN A 34 4.97 16.14 -14.42
C GLN A 34 3.95 15.03 -14.61
N ASP A 35 3.72 14.67 -15.86
CA ASP A 35 2.86 13.52 -16.20
C ASP A 35 3.42 12.21 -15.60
N TRP A 36 4.69 12.20 -15.20
CA TRP A 36 5.43 11.07 -14.66
C TRP A 36 5.94 11.35 -13.25
N GLY A 37 5.90 10.33 -12.41
CA GLY A 37 6.53 10.31 -11.09
C GLY A 37 6.96 8.90 -10.74
N GLY A 38 7.79 8.77 -9.71
CA GLY A 38 8.24 7.46 -9.28
C GLY A 38 8.92 7.51 -7.92
N SER A 39 9.30 6.33 -7.43
CA SER A 39 10.09 6.19 -6.22
C SER A 39 10.96 4.94 -6.24
N ILE A 40 12.02 4.99 -5.45
CA ILE A 40 12.82 3.83 -5.08
C ILE A 40 12.88 3.82 -3.56
N ALA A 41 12.67 2.65 -2.95
CA ALA A 41 12.70 2.50 -1.50
C ALA A 41 13.50 1.27 -1.07
N ALA A 42 14.18 1.42 0.06
CA ALA A 42 14.73 0.31 0.82
C ALA A 42 13.93 0.20 2.13
N VAL A 43 13.37 -0.97 2.41
CA VAL A 43 12.57 -1.23 3.61
C VAL A 43 13.18 -2.36 4.41
N SER A 44 13.14 -2.26 5.73
CA SER A 44 13.69 -3.30 6.61
C SER A 44 12.83 -4.58 6.67
N ASP A 45 11.55 -4.46 6.36
CA ASP A 45 10.57 -5.55 6.28
C ASP A 45 9.39 -5.06 5.43
N TYR A 46 9.11 -5.73 4.33
CA TYR A 46 7.97 -5.40 3.48
C TYR A 46 6.70 -5.99 4.06
N VAL A 47 5.84 -5.14 4.60
CA VAL A 47 4.61 -5.56 5.29
C VAL A 47 3.38 -5.06 4.54
N THR A 48 2.47 -5.97 4.20
CA THR A 48 1.17 -5.68 3.60
C THR A 48 0.07 -6.22 4.49
N ARG A 49 -0.89 -5.36 4.90
CA ARG A 49 -2.02 -5.74 5.77
C ARG A 49 -1.58 -6.50 7.04
N GLY A 50 -0.48 -6.05 7.65
CA GLY A 50 0.08 -6.66 8.84
C GLY A 50 0.91 -7.92 8.61
N LEU A 51 0.99 -8.42 7.36
CA LEU A 51 1.77 -9.61 7.01
C LEU A 51 3.06 -9.24 6.30
N SER A 52 4.17 -9.75 6.80
CA SER A 52 5.46 -9.64 6.14
C SER A 52 5.48 -10.43 4.82
N GLN A 53 5.92 -9.76 3.77
CA GLN A 53 6.15 -10.34 2.45
C GLN A 53 7.61 -10.80 2.29
N THR A 54 8.46 -10.53 3.28
CA THR A 54 9.89 -10.87 3.28
C THR A 54 10.32 -11.64 4.52
N ARG A 55 9.38 -12.10 5.35
CA ARG A 55 9.63 -12.83 6.62
C ARG A 55 10.57 -12.09 7.59
N GLY A 56 10.55 -10.74 7.54
CA GLY A 56 11.37 -9.86 8.36
C GLY A 56 12.70 -9.45 7.72
N ASP A 57 12.98 -9.90 6.50
CA ASP A 57 14.18 -9.52 5.75
C ASP A 57 13.97 -8.22 4.96
N PRO A 58 15.05 -7.48 4.63
CA PRO A 58 14.95 -6.26 3.84
C PRO A 58 14.42 -6.49 2.43
N SER A 59 13.69 -5.49 1.92
CA SER A 59 13.20 -5.43 0.55
C SER A 59 13.64 -4.15 -0.16
N LEU A 60 13.95 -4.28 -1.44
CA LEU A 60 14.08 -3.18 -2.37
C LEU A 60 12.81 -3.06 -3.19
N GLN A 61 12.33 -1.83 -3.33
CA GLN A 61 11.10 -1.53 -4.04
C GLN A 61 11.33 -0.38 -5.01
N ALA A 62 10.70 -0.46 -6.17
CA ALA A 62 10.72 0.62 -7.15
C ALA A 62 9.36 0.73 -7.82
N GLY A 63 9.00 1.93 -8.23
CA GLY A 63 7.75 2.15 -8.95
C GLY A 63 7.79 3.42 -9.77
N VAL A 64 6.98 3.42 -10.82
CA VAL A 64 6.76 4.55 -11.71
C VAL A 64 5.28 4.67 -12.00
N HIS A 65 4.82 5.90 -12.16
CA HIS A 65 3.44 6.16 -12.55
C HIS A 65 3.34 7.32 -13.52
N ARG A 66 2.24 7.35 -14.26
CA ARG A 66 1.85 8.47 -15.10
C ARG A 66 0.43 8.89 -14.78
N THR A 67 0.25 10.22 -14.64
CA THR A 67 -1.07 10.84 -14.45
C THR A 67 -1.58 11.38 -15.78
N PHE A 68 -2.87 11.23 -16.02
CA PHE A 68 -3.57 11.65 -17.23
C PHE A 68 -4.70 12.62 -16.87
N PRO A 69 -5.22 13.36 -17.85
CA PRO A 69 -6.40 14.19 -17.63
C PRO A 69 -7.58 13.43 -17.04
N HIS A 70 -8.46 14.16 -16.37
CA HIS A 70 -9.68 13.66 -15.73
C HIS A 70 -9.43 12.66 -14.58
N GLY A 71 -8.25 12.72 -13.95
CA GLY A 71 -7.91 11.95 -12.76
C GLY A 71 -7.51 10.49 -13.01
N TRP A 72 -7.24 10.09 -14.24
CA TRP A 72 -6.71 8.77 -14.53
C TRP A 72 -5.22 8.68 -14.19
N SER A 73 -4.79 7.51 -13.76
CA SER A 73 -3.37 7.18 -13.57
C SER A 73 -3.09 5.73 -13.94
N LEU A 74 -1.88 5.49 -14.42
CA LEU A 74 -1.31 4.17 -14.66
C LEU A 74 -0.01 4.07 -13.88
N GLY A 75 0.25 2.93 -13.27
CA GLY A 75 1.47 2.66 -12.52
C GLY A 75 1.99 1.27 -12.75
N ALA A 76 3.28 1.11 -12.54
CA ALA A 76 3.97 -0.17 -12.49
C ALA A 76 4.98 -0.15 -11.34
N GLY A 77 5.14 -1.28 -10.66
CA GLY A 77 6.07 -1.41 -9.56
C GLY A 77 6.69 -2.79 -9.48
N ALA A 78 7.77 -2.88 -8.74
CA ALA A 78 8.45 -4.12 -8.40
C ALA A 78 8.95 -4.07 -6.97
N ALA A 79 8.96 -5.22 -6.29
CA ALA A 79 9.51 -5.41 -4.97
C ALA A 79 10.23 -6.76 -4.88
N THR A 80 11.27 -6.83 -4.05
CA THR A 80 11.81 -8.14 -3.65
C THR A 80 10.94 -8.70 -2.54
N VAL A 81 10.60 -9.99 -2.61
CA VAL A 81 9.77 -10.70 -1.65
C VAL A 81 10.41 -12.04 -1.25
N ASP A 82 9.98 -12.59 -0.12
CA ASP A 82 10.24 -13.96 0.30
C ASP A 82 8.93 -14.53 0.88
N LEU A 83 8.16 -15.17 0.03
CA LEU A 83 6.87 -15.74 0.42
C LEU A 83 6.99 -17.14 1.02
N GLY A 84 8.20 -17.63 1.20
CA GLY A 84 8.53 -18.94 1.78
C GLY A 84 8.55 -20.08 0.74
N ASP A 85 8.93 -21.26 1.19
CA ASP A 85 9.22 -22.42 0.35
C ASP A 85 8.03 -22.95 -0.47
N TRP A 86 6.81 -22.52 -0.14
CA TRP A 86 5.58 -22.90 -0.84
C TRP A 86 5.30 -22.05 -2.07
N ILE A 87 5.76 -20.80 -2.05
CA ILE A 87 5.66 -19.84 -3.13
C ILE A 87 7.09 -19.38 -3.41
N ASP A 88 7.75 -20.03 -4.35
CA ASP A 88 9.15 -19.78 -4.71
C ASP A 88 9.31 -18.46 -5.51
N ALA A 89 8.67 -17.41 -5.02
CA ALA A 89 8.70 -16.10 -5.64
C ALA A 89 9.68 -15.19 -4.90
N ASN A 90 10.65 -14.65 -5.64
CA ASN A 90 11.65 -13.70 -5.14
C ASN A 90 11.29 -12.24 -5.51
N TYR A 91 10.33 -12.06 -6.39
CA TYR A 91 9.91 -10.76 -6.90
C TYR A 91 8.39 -10.69 -6.96
N GLU A 92 7.86 -9.53 -6.63
CA GLU A 92 6.50 -9.11 -6.91
C GLU A 92 6.55 -8.02 -7.97
N LEU A 93 5.75 -8.16 -9.02
CA LEU A 93 5.49 -7.10 -9.98
C LEU A 93 4.04 -6.66 -9.82
N ASN A 94 3.77 -5.37 -9.95
CA ASN A 94 2.40 -4.89 -9.94
C ASN A 94 2.14 -3.90 -11.08
N LEU A 95 0.92 -3.97 -11.63
CA LEU A 95 0.41 -3.05 -12.62
C LEU A 95 -0.88 -2.46 -12.08
N ASN A 96 -0.95 -1.14 -12.05
CA ASN A 96 -2.08 -0.41 -11.46
C ASN A 96 -2.72 0.51 -12.49
N VAL A 97 -4.04 0.57 -12.48
CA VAL A 97 -4.84 1.62 -13.09
C VAL A 97 -5.77 2.21 -12.03
N ALA A 98 -5.86 3.52 -11.97
CA ALA A 98 -6.75 4.18 -11.03
C ALA A 98 -7.44 5.40 -11.65
N ARG A 99 -8.57 5.75 -11.07
CA ARG A 99 -9.25 7.00 -11.34
C ARG A 99 -9.63 7.67 -10.03
N THR A 100 -9.25 8.94 -9.91
CA THR A 100 -9.56 9.79 -8.76
C THR A 100 -10.57 10.85 -9.15
N TRP A 101 -11.55 11.08 -8.30
CA TRP A 101 -12.55 12.16 -8.40
C TRP A 101 -12.41 13.08 -7.21
N THR A 102 -12.35 14.37 -7.47
CA THR A 102 -12.45 15.41 -6.43
C THR A 102 -13.92 15.68 -6.15
N LEU A 103 -14.34 15.46 -4.91
CA LEU A 103 -15.73 15.63 -4.45
C LEU A 103 -15.83 16.89 -3.57
N GLY A 104 -15.71 18.05 -4.22
CA GLY A 104 -15.63 19.34 -3.53
C GLY A 104 -14.25 19.63 -2.94
N GLU A 105 -14.18 20.48 -1.92
CA GLU A 105 -12.89 20.99 -1.38
C GLU A 105 -12.20 20.03 -0.40
N ARG A 106 -12.94 19.08 0.16
CA ARG A 106 -12.47 18.27 1.30
C ARG A 106 -12.42 16.78 1.04
N TRP A 107 -13.14 16.32 0.05
CA TRP A 107 -13.29 14.89 -0.21
C TRP A 107 -12.72 14.53 -1.57
N SER A 108 -12.11 13.37 -1.63
CA SER A 108 -11.77 12.71 -2.87
C SER A 108 -12.18 11.23 -2.80
N ALA A 109 -12.57 10.68 -3.94
CA ALA A 109 -12.83 9.26 -4.10
C ALA A 109 -11.89 8.67 -5.15
N GLN A 110 -11.48 7.43 -4.97
CA GLN A 110 -10.68 6.72 -5.96
C GLN A 110 -11.24 5.32 -6.16
N LEU A 111 -11.20 4.86 -7.40
CA LEU A 111 -11.34 3.45 -7.77
C LEU A 111 -10.04 3.02 -8.45
N SER A 112 -9.50 1.88 -8.02
CA SER A 112 -8.26 1.33 -8.59
C SER A 112 -8.37 -0.16 -8.83
N TYR A 113 -7.65 -0.63 -9.83
CA TYR A 113 -7.38 -2.04 -10.04
C TYR A 113 -5.88 -2.26 -10.12
N THR A 114 -5.40 -3.24 -9.35
CA THR A 114 -3.99 -3.65 -9.33
C THR A 114 -3.90 -5.14 -9.65
N ARG A 115 -3.08 -5.49 -10.61
CA ARG A 115 -2.65 -6.87 -10.87
C ARG A 115 -1.31 -7.10 -10.20
N TYR A 116 -1.26 -8.07 -9.30
CA TYR A 116 -0.05 -8.57 -8.67
C TYR A 116 0.40 -9.83 -9.42
N ILE A 117 1.68 -9.87 -9.78
CA ILE A 117 2.31 -10.92 -10.57
C ILE A 117 3.53 -11.40 -9.81
N TYR A 118 3.59 -12.69 -9.58
CA TYR A 118 4.71 -13.35 -8.90
C TYR A 118 5.38 -14.31 -9.89
N PRO A 119 6.45 -13.88 -10.58
CA PRO A 119 7.17 -14.73 -11.51
C PRO A 119 7.83 -15.87 -10.73
N ASP A 120 7.21 -17.03 -10.73
CA ASP A 120 7.72 -18.26 -10.14
C ASP A 120 7.61 -19.43 -11.11
N GLU A 121 8.34 -20.51 -10.81
CA GLU A 121 8.35 -21.72 -11.63
C GLU A 121 7.29 -22.76 -11.21
N ARG A 122 6.58 -22.56 -10.10
CA ARG A 122 5.79 -23.60 -9.44
C ARG A 122 4.28 -23.45 -9.51
N GLY A 123 3.80 -22.31 -9.88
CA GLY A 123 2.36 -22.09 -9.89
C GLY A 123 1.93 -20.67 -10.18
N ASP A 124 0.63 -20.49 -10.39
CA ASP A 124 0.02 -19.19 -10.62
C ASP A 124 -0.44 -18.61 -9.28
N HIS A 125 0.37 -17.70 -8.71
CA HIS A 125 0.05 -16.97 -7.49
C HIS A 125 -0.47 -15.57 -7.77
N ASP A 126 -0.63 -15.26 -9.02
CA ASP A 126 -1.08 -13.96 -9.47
C ASP A 126 -2.50 -13.67 -9.02
N TYR A 127 -2.74 -12.49 -8.50
CA TYR A 127 -4.08 -12.06 -8.13
C TYR A 127 -4.40 -10.62 -8.56
N GLY A 128 -5.68 -10.29 -8.56
CA GLY A 128 -6.18 -8.95 -8.82
C GLY A 128 -6.82 -8.34 -7.59
N GLU A 129 -6.59 -7.06 -7.36
CA GLU A 129 -7.22 -6.25 -6.33
C GLU A 129 -8.03 -5.12 -6.97
N LEU A 130 -9.32 -5.05 -6.66
CA LEU A 130 -10.18 -3.91 -6.96
C LEU A 130 -10.42 -3.16 -5.66
N ALA A 131 -10.01 -1.89 -5.57
CA ALA A 131 -10.17 -1.10 -4.37
C ALA A 131 -10.93 0.20 -4.63
N GLY A 132 -11.84 0.54 -3.71
CA GLY A 132 -12.53 1.82 -3.63
C GLY A 132 -12.12 2.55 -2.37
N SER A 133 -11.70 3.81 -2.49
CA SER A 133 -11.27 4.63 -1.35
C SER A 133 -12.01 5.94 -1.30
N LEU A 134 -12.25 6.44 -0.09
CA LEU A 134 -12.79 7.76 0.20
C LEU A 134 -11.85 8.47 1.18
N SER A 135 -11.33 9.63 0.78
CA SER A 135 -10.39 10.41 1.58
C SER A 135 -10.98 11.74 2.01
N TYR A 136 -10.72 12.14 3.25
CA TYR A 136 -11.08 13.43 3.82
C TYR A 136 -9.83 14.26 4.09
N HIS A 137 -9.69 15.41 3.40
CA HIS A 137 -8.53 16.31 3.46
C HIS A 137 -7.17 15.63 3.26
N ASP A 138 -7.16 14.44 2.64
CA ASP A 138 -5.96 13.59 2.54
C ASP A 138 -5.35 13.21 3.92
N LEU A 139 -6.08 13.43 5.00
CA LEU A 139 -5.67 13.11 6.36
C LEU A 139 -6.22 11.76 6.83
N LEU A 140 -7.42 11.42 6.39
CA LEU A 140 -8.10 10.19 6.75
C LEU A 140 -8.63 9.52 5.49
N THR A 141 -8.35 8.25 5.31
CA THR A 141 -8.83 7.48 4.17
C THR A 141 -9.43 6.16 4.62
N ALA A 142 -10.65 5.89 4.16
CA ALA A 142 -11.31 4.60 4.26
C ALA A 142 -11.23 3.88 2.91
N THR A 143 -10.88 2.59 2.93
CA THR A 143 -10.74 1.76 1.73
C THR A 143 -11.48 0.44 1.92
N ILE A 144 -12.16 0.00 0.87
CA ILE A 144 -12.68 -1.36 0.73
C ILE A 144 -11.99 -1.99 -0.47
N ALA A 145 -11.41 -3.18 -0.28
CA ALA A 145 -10.73 -3.91 -1.33
C ALA A 145 -11.33 -5.30 -1.50
N TYR A 146 -11.47 -5.72 -2.75
CA TYR A 146 -11.89 -7.04 -3.17
C TYR A 146 -10.76 -7.70 -3.95
N PHE A 147 -10.46 -8.94 -3.59
CA PHE A 147 -9.36 -9.71 -4.19
C PHE A 147 -9.94 -10.89 -4.94
N ARG A 148 -9.46 -11.07 -6.16
CA ARG A 148 -9.83 -12.19 -6.99
C ARG A 148 -8.60 -13.04 -7.33
N HIS A 149 -8.79 -14.37 -7.31
CA HIS A 149 -7.74 -15.37 -7.57
C HIS A 149 -6.61 -15.38 -6.52
N VAL A 150 -6.92 -15.05 -5.27
CA VAL A 150 -5.94 -15.23 -4.19
C VAL A 150 -5.67 -16.73 -4.02
N SER A 151 -4.42 -17.12 -4.16
CA SER A 151 -4.00 -18.51 -3.94
C SER A 151 -3.95 -18.82 -2.45
N VAL A 152 -4.71 -19.82 -2.05
CA VAL A 152 -4.76 -20.26 -0.66
C VAL A 152 -4.13 -21.65 -0.57
N TYR A 153 -3.06 -21.77 0.22
CA TYR A 153 -2.37 -23.02 0.47
C TYR A 153 -2.74 -23.57 1.86
N SER A 154 -3.15 -24.84 1.89
CA SER A 154 -3.25 -25.61 3.12
C SER A 154 -2.29 -26.79 3.03
N ARG A 155 -1.65 -27.17 4.14
CA ARG A 155 -0.71 -28.31 4.20
C ARG A 155 -1.28 -29.52 3.48
N GLY A 156 -0.67 -29.89 2.34
CA GLY A 156 -1.00 -31.10 1.59
C GLY A 156 -2.17 -31.01 0.60
N THR A 157 -2.69 -29.85 0.29
CA THR A 157 -3.79 -29.67 -0.68
C THR A 157 -3.40 -28.71 -1.81
N THR A 158 -4.02 -28.95 -2.97
CA THR A 158 -3.93 -28.12 -4.19
C THR A 158 -4.25 -26.66 -3.90
N ALA A 159 -3.54 -25.73 -4.56
CA ALA A 159 -3.85 -24.31 -4.54
C ALA A 159 -5.30 -24.08 -5.01
N TRP A 160 -6.03 -23.30 -4.25
CA TRP A 160 -7.42 -22.94 -4.57
C TRP A 160 -7.45 -21.45 -4.85
N SER A 161 -8.05 -21.08 -5.96
CA SER A 161 -8.33 -19.68 -6.25
C SER A 161 -9.54 -19.24 -5.45
N ALA A 162 -9.37 -18.23 -4.64
CA ALA A 162 -10.40 -17.75 -3.74
C ALA A 162 -10.58 -16.23 -3.83
N GLU A 163 -11.68 -15.73 -3.31
CA GLU A 163 -12.01 -14.32 -3.23
C GLU A 163 -11.81 -13.86 -1.78
N ALA A 164 -11.22 -12.68 -1.57
CA ALA A 164 -11.01 -12.12 -0.25
C ALA A 164 -11.47 -10.66 -0.21
N PHE A 165 -11.69 -10.14 1.00
CA PHE A 165 -12.08 -8.76 1.23
C PHE A 165 -11.21 -8.12 2.30
N ALA A 166 -10.97 -6.80 2.16
CA ALA A 166 -10.38 -5.99 3.21
C ALA A 166 -11.17 -4.70 3.41
N ILE A 167 -11.22 -4.26 4.66
CA ILE A 167 -11.68 -2.92 5.04
C ILE A 167 -10.54 -2.28 5.82
N GLU A 168 -10.16 -1.07 5.43
CA GLU A 168 -9.00 -0.39 5.97
C GLU A 168 -9.32 1.07 6.28
N LEU A 169 -8.73 1.57 7.35
CA LEU A 169 -8.73 2.97 7.72
C LEU A 169 -7.29 3.40 7.91
N SER A 170 -6.87 4.46 7.23
CA SER A 170 -5.54 5.04 7.38
C SER A 170 -5.63 6.52 7.69
N ALA A 171 -4.66 7.00 8.46
CA ALA A 171 -4.55 8.39 8.85
C ALA A 171 -3.11 8.88 8.67
N LEU A 172 -2.99 10.11 8.17
CA LEU A 172 -1.74 10.85 8.12
C LEU A 172 -1.99 12.23 8.70
N GLN A 173 -1.33 12.53 9.82
CA GLN A 173 -1.45 13.82 10.49
C GLN A 173 -0.11 14.56 10.43
N PRO A 174 0.04 15.62 9.60
CA PRO A 174 1.19 16.49 9.67
C PRO A 174 1.27 17.16 11.04
N VAL A 175 2.41 17.04 11.71
CA VAL A 175 2.69 17.69 13.03
C VAL A 175 3.69 18.83 12.89
N SER A 176 4.45 18.84 11.79
CA SER A 176 5.30 19.97 11.38
C SER A 176 5.53 19.93 9.88
N GLU A 177 6.33 20.87 9.34
CA GLU A 177 6.68 20.89 7.91
C GLU A 177 7.37 19.61 7.42
N ARG A 178 8.04 18.88 8.31
CA ARG A 178 8.83 17.69 7.97
C ARG A 178 8.34 16.42 8.62
N TRP A 179 7.56 16.51 9.68
CA TRP A 179 7.12 15.37 10.47
C TRP A 179 5.63 15.13 10.33
N SER A 180 5.26 13.88 10.17
CA SER A 180 3.87 13.43 10.18
C SER A 180 3.70 12.19 11.05
N LEU A 181 2.56 12.10 11.73
CA LEU A 181 2.10 10.87 12.36
C LEU A 181 1.40 10.01 11.32
N LEU A 182 1.69 8.71 11.35
CA LEU A 182 1.06 7.71 10.52
C LEU A 182 0.26 6.75 11.39
N GLY A 183 -0.94 6.38 10.96
CA GLY A 183 -1.75 5.38 11.63
C GLY A 183 -2.56 4.58 10.63
N GLY A 184 -2.82 3.32 10.94
CA GLY A 184 -3.66 2.47 10.12
C GLY A 184 -4.23 1.31 10.91
N MET A 185 -5.40 0.86 10.50
CA MET A 185 -6.02 -0.37 10.99
C MET A 185 -6.88 -0.97 9.89
N GLY A 186 -7.08 -2.26 9.95
CA GLY A 186 -7.94 -2.93 9.00
C GLY A 186 -8.31 -4.34 9.43
N TYR A 187 -9.27 -4.87 8.69
CA TYR A 187 -9.72 -6.24 8.78
C TYR A 187 -9.60 -6.88 7.40
N TYR A 188 -8.96 -8.04 7.35
CA TYR A 188 -8.82 -8.84 6.13
C TYR A 188 -9.55 -10.15 6.32
N GLU A 189 -10.54 -10.40 5.46
CA GLU A 189 -11.32 -11.63 5.47
C GLU A 189 -10.78 -12.62 4.45
N LEU A 190 -10.44 -13.80 4.93
CA LEU A 190 -9.95 -14.90 4.13
C LEU A 190 -11.11 -15.83 3.76
N PRO A 191 -11.16 -16.30 2.51
CA PRO A 191 -12.22 -17.18 2.04
C PRO A 191 -12.07 -18.61 2.56
N ASP A 192 -12.96 -19.50 2.09
CA ASP A 192 -12.79 -20.94 2.25
C ASP A 192 -11.39 -21.41 1.83
N PRO A 193 -10.74 -22.35 2.53
CA PRO A 193 -11.26 -23.14 3.64
C PRO A 193 -11.14 -22.47 5.02
N PHE A 194 -10.50 -21.30 5.12
CA PHE A 194 -10.20 -20.69 6.42
C PHE A 194 -11.44 -20.08 7.09
N ARG A 195 -12.34 -19.45 6.34
CA ARG A 195 -13.52 -18.71 6.85
C ARG A 195 -13.21 -17.89 8.09
N LYS A 196 -12.06 -17.24 8.10
CA LYS A 196 -11.56 -16.45 9.22
C LYS A 196 -10.95 -15.18 8.69
N GLY A 197 -11.23 -14.08 9.36
CA GLY A 197 -10.53 -12.84 9.14
C GLY A 197 -9.58 -12.54 10.28
N TYR A 198 -8.73 -11.58 10.07
CA TYR A 198 -7.82 -11.06 11.09
C TYR A 198 -7.78 -9.55 11.07
N LEU A 199 -7.46 -8.99 12.25
CA LEU A 199 -7.25 -7.57 12.44
C LEU A 199 -5.74 -7.24 12.37
N PHE A 200 -5.43 -6.10 11.79
CA PHE A 200 -4.09 -5.52 11.80
C PHE A 200 -4.15 -4.03 12.10
N TRP A 201 -3.05 -3.50 12.63
CA TRP A 201 -2.89 -2.07 12.85
C TRP A 201 -1.44 -1.64 12.72
N SER A 202 -1.25 -0.35 12.53
CA SER A 202 0.08 0.27 12.50
C SER A 202 0.02 1.67 13.10
N LEU A 203 1.15 2.09 13.66
CA LEU A 203 1.36 3.44 14.17
C LEU A 203 2.82 3.82 13.93
N GLY A 204 3.08 5.05 13.52
CA GLY A 204 4.44 5.48 13.26
C GLY A 204 4.62 6.94 12.94
N LEU A 205 5.81 7.23 12.44
CA LEU A 205 6.29 8.56 12.10
C LEU A 205 6.85 8.56 10.69
N ALA A 206 6.61 9.63 9.96
CA ALA A 206 7.28 9.95 8.71
C ALA A 206 8.08 11.25 8.86
N PHE A 207 9.30 11.23 8.35
CA PHE A 207 10.14 12.41 8.17
C PHE A 207 10.39 12.64 6.69
N SER A 208 10.08 13.84 6.20
CA SER A 208 10.24 14.23 4.80
C SER A 208 11.25 15.37 4.65
N TRP A 209 12.22 15.20 3.76
CA TRP A 209 13.21 16.21 3.42
C TRP A 209 13.48 16.21 1.92
N ASN A 210 13.01 17.23 1.22
CA ASN A 210 13.04 17.33 -0.24
C ASN A 210 12.41 16.07 -0.89
N ALA A 211 13.18 15.34 -1.70
CA ALA A 211 12.78 14.12 -2.37
C ALA A 211 12.87 12.87 -1.48
N LEU A 212 13.45 12.97 -0.28
CA LEU A 212 13.65 11.84 0.62
C LEU A 212 12.54 11.78 1.68
N GLN A 213 12.12 10.57 1.98
CA GLN A 213 11.21 10.26 3.09
C GLN A 213 11.75 9.06 3.88
N LEU A 214 11.71 9.18 5.20
CA LEU A 214 12.01 8.12 6.14
C LEU A 214 10.77 7.84 6.97
N ASP A 215 10.29 6.58 6.94
CA ASP A 215 9.16 6.12 7.73
C ASP A 215 9.63 5.11 8.77
N LEU A 216 9.04 5.17 9.97
CA LEU A 216 9.21 4.18 11.02
C LEU A 216 7.84 3.79 11.55
N LEU A 217 7.47 2.52 11.41
CA LEU A 217 6.16 1.99 11.76
C LEU A 217 6.28 0.84 12.76
N ARG A 218 5.45 0.88 13.78
CA ARG A 218 5.10 -0.27 14.58
C ARG A 218 3.86 -0.90 13.99
N ILE A 219 3.92 -2.20 13.69
CA ILE A 219 2.84 -2.96 13.05
C ILE A 219 2.53 -4.16 13.93
N ASP A 220 1.27 -4.53 14.04
CA ASP A 220 0.85 -5.75 14.74
C ASP A 220 -0.41 -6.34 14.11
N THR A 221 -0.61 -7.62 14.37
CA THR A 221 -1.80 -8.37 13.96
C THR A 221 -2.38 -9.11 15.17
N ASP A 222 -3.64 -9.49 15.07
CA ASP A 222 -4.29 -10.29 16.09
C ASP A 222 -3.74 -11.73 16.16
N ARG A 223 -4.29 -12.51 17.10
CA ARG A 223 -3.92 -13.90 17.30
C ARG A 223 -4.28 -14.77 16.09
N THR A 224 -5.36 -14.45 15.39
CA THR A 224 -5.83 -15.21 14.23
C THR A 224 -4.82 -15.18 13.11
N ALA A 225 -4.27 -14.01 12.78
CA ALA A 225 -3.22 -13.89 11.77
C ALA A 225 -1.99 -14.75 12.12
N ARG A 226 -1.54 -14.70 13.38
CA ARG A 226 -0.39 -15.50 13.84
C ARG A 226 -0.64 -17.00 13.75
N GLN A 227 -1.86 -17.47 14.01
CA GLN A 227 -2.24 -18.87 13.87
C GLN A 227 -2.29 -19.34 12.41
N LEU A 228 -2.70 -18.45 11.50
CA LEU A 228 -2.85 -18.75 10.07
C LEU A 228 -1.52 -18.70 9.32
N PHE A 229 -0.70 -17.68 9.59
CA PHE A 229 0.49 -17.36 8.78
C PHE A 229 1.83 -17.59 9.50
N GLY A 230 1.80 -17.93 10.80
CA GLY A 230 3.03 -18.06 11.60
C GLY A 230 3.53 -16.72 12.13
N THR A 231 4.47 -16.79 13.09
CA THR A 231 5.04 -15.60 13.75
C THR A 231 6.16 -14.94 12.93
N ASP A 232 6.67 -15.61 11.95
CA ASP A 232 7.62 -15.07 10.96
C ASP A 232 6.97 -14.08 10.00
N ARG A 233 5.69 -14.29 9.69
CA ARG A 233 4.91 -13.43 8.79
C ARG A 233 3.95 -12.51 9.51
N ALA A 234 3.36 -12.92 10.63
CA ALA A 234 2.36 -12.18 11.37
C ALA A 234 2.84 -11.80 12.79
N GLY A 235 2.23 -10.78 13.37
CA GLY A 235 2.53 -10.34 14.75
C GLY A 235 3.30 -9.04 14.80
N SER A 236 3.75 -8.73 15.99
CA SER A 236 4.29 -7.42 16.35
C SER A 236 5.70 -7.21 15.80
N ARG A 237 5.89 -6.16 14.98
CA ARG A 237 7.17 -5.84 14.33
C ARG A 237 7.39 -4.35 14.13
N TRP A 238 8.64 -3.99 13.87
CA TRP A 238 9.00 -2.67 13.38
C TRP A 238 9.35 -2.77 11.90
N SER A 239 8.92 -1.79 11.12
CA SER A 239 9.35 -1.60 9.73
C SER A 239 9.86 -0.17 9.57
N ALA A 240 11.06 -0.04 9.01
CA ALA A 240 11.65 1.22 8.61
C ALA A 240 11.80 1.26 7.10
N ALA A 241 11.49 2.41 6.48
CA ALA A 241 11.60 2.61 5.03
C ALA A 241 12.32 3.92 4.74
N LEU A 242 13.31 3.85 3.86
CA LEU A 242 13.94 5.01 3.24
C LEU A 242 13.51 5.06 1.79
N MET A 243 12.86 6.15 1.38
CA MET A 243 12.29 6.34 0.05
C MET A 243 12.84 7.61 -0.60
N TRP A 244 13.23 7.49 -1.86
CA TRP A 244 13.51 8.62 -2.75
C TRP A 244 12.40 8.74 -3.79
N LYS A 245 11.81 9.95 -3.91
CA LYS A 245 10.72 10.28 -4.85
C LYS A 245 11.22 11.22 -5.94
N PHE A 246 10.78 11.01 -7.17
CA PHE A 246 11.14 11.84 -8.32
C PHE A 246 9.97 12.06 -9.27
#